data_f413d1ed893dc16004a626414742c045
#
_entry.id   f413d1ed893dc16004a626414742c045
#
_cell.length_a   1.000
_cell.length_b   1.000
_cell.length_c   1.000
_cell.angle_alpha   90.00
_cell.angle_beta   90.00
_cell.angle_gamma   90.00
#
_symmetry.space_group_name_H-M   'P 1'
#
loop_
_entity.id
_entity.type
_entity.pdbx_description
1 polymer ?
#
loop_
_entity_poly.entity_id
_entity_poly.type
_entity_poly.pdbx_seq_one_letter_code
_entity_poly.pdbx_strand_id
1 'polypeptide(L)'
;MSETQSQAITPGRQMAQFGGNSILGVNFETTSRYSQLEAIGLGASGLVCSAKDQISGKTVAIKKLTEPFKTGNIAKHMFREVKLLKELKHDNISHLSDIFISPAEDIYLVTELMATDLHTLLKTKRLDDQFTQYFLYQMMRGLKYVHSAGVVHRDLKPSNILVNENCDLKICDFGLARVRESHMTGYVSTRYYRAPEIMLTWKRYNEKVDIWSVGCIFAEMILGKPLFPGKDHIDQFCVITQLLGSPPDNLIANVTSSNTLNFVRSLPKRAQKPLSSLLPTANAKAVTLLEKMLQIDPEKRCSAEESLTAEYLAPYHDPTDEPEADEKFDWALVEADLPTDVWKTIMYSEVLAYHDGAGVSAPSRAPTIKSDDMDLS
;
A
#
# COMPACT_ATOMS: atom_id res chain seq x y z
N MET A 1 39.06 39.31 43.99
CA MET A 1 37.93 38.36 44.10
C MET A 1 37.12 38.48 42.81
N SER A 2 37.42 37.62 41.85
CA SER A 2 36.76 37.59 40.55
C SER A 2 36.07 36.23 40.46
N GLU A 3 34.73 36.27 40.47
CA GLU A 3 33.85 35.09 40.26
C GLU A 3 33.86 34.72 38.79
N THR A 4 34.39 33.55 38.51
CA THR A 4 34.32 32.93 37.18
C THR A 4 33.03 32.16 37.08
N GLN A 5 32.01 32.70 36.38
CA GLN A 5 30.82 31.98 36.02
C GLN A 5 31.15 30.97 34.91
N SER A 6 31.10 29.69 35.25
CA SER A 6 31.11 28.56 34.32
C SER A 6 29.76 28.53 33.59
N GLN A 7 29.74 28.94 32.33
CA GLN A 7 28.63 28.68 31.41
C GLN A 7 28.67 27.26 30.94
N ALA A 8 27.72 26.45 31.35
CA ALA A 8 27.47 25.13 30.77
C ALA A 8 27.03 25.30 29.31
N ILE A 9 27.85 24.86 28.38
CA ILE A 9 27.52 24.80 26.95
C ILE A 9 26.60 23.63 26.73
N THR A 10 25.31 23.91 26.55
CA THR A 10 24.36 22.93 26.01
C THR A 10 24.67 22.74 24.53
N PRO A 11 24.84 21.50 24.01
CA PRO A 11 25.05 21.29 22.59
C PRO A 11 23.81 21.76 21.83
N GLY A 12 23.91 22.87 21.11
CA GLY A 12 22.84 23.38 20.26
C GLY A 12 22.54 22.38 19.15
N ARG A 13 21.31 21.90 19.07
CA ARG A 13 20.78 21.27 17.86
C ARG A 13 21.01 22.27 16.71
N GLN A 14 21.91 21.95 15.77
CA GLN A 14 22.01 22.73 14.54
C GLN A 14 20.65 22.68 13.83
N MET A 15 20.03 23.85 13.65
CA MET A 15 18.84 23.94 12.83
C MET A 15 19.16 23.40 11.43
N ALA A 16 18.41 22.42 10.96
CA ALA A 16 18.56 21.89 9.63
C ALA A 16 18.40 23.03 8.61
N GLN A 17 19.41 23.22 7.74
CA GLN A 17 19.30 24.20 6.67
C GLN A 17 18.39 23.62 5.57
N PHE A 18 17.29 24.32 5.28
CA PHE A 18 16.40 24.00 4.18
C PHE A 18 16.81 24.75 2.92
N GLY A 19 16.78 24.02 1.77
CA GLY A 19 16.94 24.58 0.44
C GLY A 19 15.64 24.34 -0.35
N GLY A 20 15.16 25.36 -1.07
CA GLY A 20 13.98 25.25 -1.94
C GLY A 20 14.40 25.07 -3.41
N ASN A 21 13.77 24.11 -4.10
CA ASN A 21 13.89 23.89 -5.54
C ASN A 21 12.51 23.96 -6.18
N SER A 22 12.39 24.63 -7.32
CA SER A 22 11.17 24.57 -8.13
C SER A 22 11.25 23.35 -9.04
N ILE A 23 10.44 22.32 -8.78
CA ILE A 23 10.42 21.08 -9.56
C ILE A 23 9.02 20.93 -10.13
N LEU A 24 8.89 20.89 -11.46
CA LEU A 24 7.60 20.86 -12.18
C LEU A 24 6.63 21.97 -11.75
N GLY A 25 7.16 23.17 -11.38
CA GLY A 25 6.37 24.30 -10.90
C GLY A 25 5.91 24.20 -9.44
N VAL A 26 6.31 23.17 -8.73
CA VAL A 26 6.04 22.97 -7.29
C VAL A 26 7.28 23.38 -6.49
N ASN A 27 7.10 24.19 -5.45
CA ASN A 27 8.15 24.46 -4.48
C ASN A 27 8.43 23.20 -3.66
N PHE A 28 9.64 22.65 -3.77
CA PHE A 28 10.07 21.42 -3.10
C PHE A 28 11.23 21.75 -2.17
N GLU A 29 10.96 21.79 -0.88
CA GLU A 29 11.91 22.19 0.17
C GLU A 29 12.46 20.95 0.86
N THR A 30 13.79 20.82 0.89
CA THR A 30 14.46 19.72 1.59
C THR A 30 15.59 20.23 2.48
N THR A 31 15.96 19.43 3.46
CA THR A 31 17.17 19.69 4.24
C THR A 31 18.42 19.39 3.41
N SER A 32 19.58 19.92 3.83
CA SER A 32 20.88 19.64 3.20
C SER A 32 21.26 18.15 3.18
N ARG A 33 20.56 17.31 3.93
CA ARG A 33 20.70 15.85 3.90
C ARG A 33 20.34 15.26 2.53
N TYR A 34 19.37 15.85 1.82
CA TYR A 34 18.89 15.32 0.55
C TYR A 34 19.35 16.19 -0.62
N SER A 35 20.04 15.59 -1.56
CA SER A 35 20.59 16.25 -2.75
C SER A 35 20.22 15.51 -4.03
N GLN A 36 20.54 16.09 -5.19
CA GLN A 36 20.30 15.48 -6.50
C GLN A 36 18.80 15.13 -6.70
N LEU A 37 17.92 16.09 -6.44
CA LEU A 37 16.49 15.93 -6.56
C LEU A 37 16.06 15.79 -8.03
N GLU A 38 15.36 14.71 -8.37
CA GLU A 38 14.77 14.48 -9.69
C GLU A 38 13.31 14.07 -9.53
N ALA A 39 12.40 14.68 -10.32
CA ALA A 39 10.98 14.31 -10.29
C ALA A 39 10.78 12.91 -10.87
N ILE A 40 10.11 12.05 -10.10
CA ILE A 40 9.78 10.68 -10.52
C ILE A 40 8.27 10.46 -10.66
N GLY A 41 7.45 11.28 -10.04
CA GLY A 41 6.00 11.19 -10.15
C GLY A 41 5.28 12.44 -9.67
N LEU A 42 4.18 12.78 -10.33
CA LEU A 42 3.23 13.80 -9.89
C LEU A 42 1.83 13.17 -9.91
N GLY A 43 1.24 13.01 -8.74
CA GLY A 43 -0.07 12.40 -8.57
C GLY A 43 -1.03 13.25 -7.74
N ALA A 44 -2.24 12.73 -7.52
CA ALA A 44 -3.24 13.40 -6.69
C ALA A 44 -2.78 13.60 -5.23
N SER A 45 -1.86 12.75 -4.75
CA SER A 45 -1.33 12.79 -3.39
C SER A 45 -0.08 13.67 -3.24
N GLY A 46 0.44 14.26 -4.32
CA GLY A 46 1.59 15.16 -4.31
C GLY A 46 2.68 14.82 -5.31
N LEU A 47 3.76 15.60 -5.26
CA LEU A 47 4.97 15.41 -6.04
C LEU A 47 5.91 14.43 -5.34
N VAL A 48 6.45 13.47 -6.08
CA VAL A 48 7.47 12.53 -5.61
C VAL A 48 8.77 12.79 -6.37
N CYS A 49 9.86 12.92 -5.63
CA CYS A 49 11.20 13.06 -6.19
C CYS A 49 12.12 11.95 -5.69
N SER A 50 13.03 11.49 -6.53
CA SER A 50 14.22 10.78 -6.05
C SER A 50 15.21 11.77 -5.45
N ALA A 51 16.01 11.33 -4.49
CA ALA A 51 17.07 12.13 -3.86
C ALA A 51 18.18 11.24 -3.36
N LYS A 52 19.40 11.80 -3.30
CA LYS A 52 20.54 11.18 -2.64
C LYS A 52 20.54 11.55 -1.16
N ASP A 53 20.38 10.58 -0.27
CA ASP A 53 20.54 10.78 1.18
C ASP A 53 22.04 10.79 1.53
N GLN A 54 22.54 11.93 1.99
CA GLN A 54 23.95 12.13 2.32
C GLN A 54 24.40 11.37 3.57
N ILE A 55 23.47 10.95 4.42
CA ILE A 55 23.78 10.19 5.65
C ILE A 55 23.95 8.70 5.32
N SER A 56 22.94 8.10 4.67
CA SER A 56 22.97 6.67 4.33
C SER A 56 23.75 6.35 3.05
N GLY A 57 23.99 7.35 2.21
CA GLY A 57 24.56 7.18 0.88
C GLY A 57 23.63 6.50 -0.12
N LYS A 58 22.39 6.19 0.25
CA LYS A 58 21.38 5.54 -0.60
C LYS A 58 20.56 6.58 -1.38
N THR A 59 19.96 6.14 -2.47
CA THR A 59 18.94 6.93 -3.16
C THR A 59 17.58 6.59 -2.54
N VAL A 60 16.77 7.63 -2.28
CA VAL A 60 15.47 7.54 -1.60
C VAL A 60 14.39 8.20 -2.44
N ALA A 61 13.14 7.87 -2.17
CA ALA A 61 11.97 8.57 -2.70
C ALA A 61 11.45 9.55 -1.63
N ILE A 62 11.19 10.80 -2.02
CA ILE A 62 10.64 11.83 -1.14
C ILE A 62 9.31 12.28 -1.72
N LYS A 63 8.21 12.03 -0.98
CA LYS A 63 6.85 12.45 -1.33
C LYS A 63 6.50 13.71 -0.55
N LYS A 64 6.20 14.80 -1.27
CA LYS A 64 5.64 16.02 -0.68
C LYS A 64 4.12 15.85 -0.55
N LEU A 65 3.58 15.93 0.67
CA LEU A 65 2.14 16.00 0.92
C LEU A 65 1.65 17.43 0.69
N THR A 66 0.80 17.60 -0.32
CA THR A 66 0.31 18.94 -0.71
C THR A 66 -0.88 19.35 0.16
N GLU A 67 -0.83 20.58 0.73
CA GLU A 67 -1.89 21.17 1.56
C GLU A 67 -2.44 20.21 2.64
N PRO A 68 -1.57 19.59 3.49
CA PRO A 68 -1.96 18.50 4.38
C PRO A 68 -3.02 18.91 5.42
N PHE A 69 -3.19 20.21 5.66
CA PHE A 69 -4.14 20.79 6.63
C PHE A 69 -5.24 21.64 5.99
N LYS A 70 -5.54 21.44 4.72
CA LYS A 70 -6.60 22.20 4.03
C LYS A 70 -8.00 21.95 4.63
N THR A 71 -8.28 20.72 5.04
CA THR A 71 -9.50 20.32 5.76
C THR A 71 -9.18 19.26 6.79
N GLY A 72 -10.03 19.11 7.85
CA GLY A 72 -9.87 18.06 8.85
C GLY A 72 -9.86 16.64 8.25
N ASN A 73 -10.67 16.40 7.21
CA ASN A 73 -10.67 15.10 6.51
C ASN A 73 -9.36 14.82 5.77
N ILE A 74 -8.76 15.83 5.11
CA ILE A 74 -7.46 15.68 4.45
C ILE A 74 -6.39 15.42 5.51
N ALA A 75 -6.34 16.22 6.57
CA ALA A 75 -5.39 16.04 7.66
C ALA A 75 -5.49 14.67 8.32
N LYS A 76 -6.70 14.18 8.56
CA LYS A 76 -6.98 12.83 9.06
C LYS A 76 -6.42 11.75 8.12
N HIS A 77 -6.64 11.86 6.80
CA HIS A 77 -6.13 10.90 5.83
C HIS A 77 -4.59 10.90 5.77
N MET A 78 -3.98 12.09 5.79
CA MET A 78 -2.52 12.24 5.79
C MET A 78 -1.89 11.66 7.08
N PHE A 79 -2.51 11.95 8.23
CA PHE A 79 -2.07 11.38 9.51
C PHE A 79 -2.14 9.86 9.52
N ARG A 80 -3.22 9.29 8.99
CA ARG A 80 -3.37 7.84 8.84
C ARG A 80 -2.27 7.23 7.99
N GLU A 81 -1.96 7.82 6.83
CA GLU A 81 -0.87 7.37 5.97
C GLU A 81 0.47 7.35 6.71
N VAL A 82 0.78 8.44 7.43
CA VAL A 82 2.00 8.55 8.25
C VAL A 82 2.07 7.45 9.32
N LYS A 83 0.99 7.26 10.08
CA LYS A 83 0.93 6.24 11.14
C LYS A 83 1.12 4.83 10.59
N LEU A 84 0.43 4.49 9.51
CA LEU A 84 0.54 3.16 8.90
C LEU A 84 1.95 2.91 8.33
N LEU A 85 2.54 3.88 7.62
CA LEU A 85 3.90 3.77 7.10
C LEU A 85 4.97 3.67 8.21
N LYS A 86 4.69 4.23 9.40
CA LYS A 86 5.59 4.16 10.56
C LYS A 86 5.47 2.81 11.29
N GLU A 87 4.25 2.30 11.45
CA GLU A 87 3.96 1.14 12.32
C GLU A 87 4.01 -0.19 11.57
N LEU A 88 3.60 -0.23 10.29
CA LEU A 88 3.66 -1.45 9.49
C LEU A 88 5.11 -1.71 9.03
N LYS A 89 5.74 -2.75 9.58
CA LYS A 89 7.14 -3.13 9.28
C LYS A 89 7.18 -4.53 8.70
N HIS A 90 7.28 -4.63 7.39
CA HIS A 90 7.36 -5.88 6.66
C HIS A 90 8.12 -5.68 5.34
N ASP A 91 8.86 -6.69 4.87
CA ASP A 91 9.69 -6.58 3.66
C ASP A 91 8.88 -6.20 2.42
N ASN A 92 7.64 -6.69 2.30
CA ASN A 92 6.77 -6.42 1.16
C ASN A 92 5.82 -5.23 1.37
N ILE A 93 6.09 -4.38 2.38
CA ILE A 93 5.35 -3.15 2.64
C ILE A 93 6.33 -1.97 2.61
N SER A 94 5.94 -0.89 1.93
CA SER A 94 6.70 0.35 1.96
C SER A 94 6.68 0.92 3.37
N HIS A 95 7.85 1.27 3.91
CA HIS A 95 7.98 1.83 5.25
C HIS A 95 8.64 3.19 5.22
N LEU A 96 8.40 3.97 6.27
CA LEU A 96 8.95 5.31 6.43
C LEU A 96 10.40 5.22 6.90
N SER A 97 11.33 5.80 6.12
CA SER A 97 12.74 5.91 6.50
C SER A 97 13.09 7.27 7.10
N ASP A 98 12.30 8.30 6.80
CA ASP A 98 12.37 9.62 7.42
C ASP A 98 11.07 10.39 7.19
N ILE A 99 10.81 11.41 8.01
CA ILE A 99 9.72 12.36 7.85
C ILE A 99 10.16 13.72 8.36
N PHE A 100 9.84 14.80 7.63
CA PHE A 100 10.16 16.14 8.07
C PHE A 100 9.09 17.15 7.63
N ILE A 101 9.07 18.31 8.31
CA ILE A 101 8.20 19.44 8.01
C ILE A 101 9.08 20.58 7.52
N SER A 102 8.75 21.19 6.38
CA SER A 102 9.47 22.33 5.83
C SER A 102 9.08 23.64 6.54
N PRO A 103 9.86 24.74 6.34
CA PRO A 103 9.49 26.07 6.84
C PRO A 103 8.14 26.57 6.32
N ALA A 104 7.70 26.10 5.14
CA ALA A 104 6.38 26.38 4.56
C ALA A 104 5.25 25.49 5.13
N GLU A 105 5.56 24.69 6.17
CA GLU A 105 4.63 23.75 6.83
C GLU A 105 4.15 22.57 5.94
N ASP A 106 4.84 22.30 4.84
CA ASP A 106 4.62 21.11 4.06
C ASP A 106 5.26 19.89 4.73
N ILE A 107 4.61 18.73 4.60
CA ILE A 107 5.11 17.46 5.14
C ILE A 107 5.74 16.64 4.02
N TYR A 108 6.90 16.06 4.31
CA TYR A 108 7.66 15.22 3.40
C TYR A 108 7.87 13.83 4.00
N LEU A 109 7.49 12.81 3.26
CA LEU A 109 7.69 11.41 3.61
C LEU A 109 8.85 10.86 2.80
N VAL A 110 9.81 10.24 3.46
CA VAL A 110 10.96 9.60 2.83
C VAL A 110 10.84 8.10 2.94
N THR A 111 10.94 7.41 1.81
CA THR A 111 10.88 5.95 1.72
C THR A 111 12.03 5.44 0.86
N GLU A 112 12.23 4.13 0.82
CA GLU A 112 13.12 3.48 -0.13
C GLU A 112 12.71 3.82 -1.57
N LEU A 113 13.68 4.12 -2.43
CA LEU A 113 13.42 4.27 -3.87
C LEU A 113 13.32 2.90 -4.52
N MET A 114 12.18 2.62 -5.14
CA MET A 114 11.97 1.43 -5.96
C MET A 114 12.17 1.80 -7.44
N ALA A 115 12.59 0.83 -8.25
CA ALA A 115 12.95 1.08 -9.64
C ALA A 115 11.73 1.44 -10.51
N THR A 116 10.57 0.82 -10.26
CA THR A 116 9.33 1.04 -11.02
C THR A 116 8.11 0.60 -10.23
N ASP A 117 6.93 0.78 -10.80
CA ASP A 117 5.67 0.18 -10.37
C ASP A 117 5.20 -0.91 -11.34
N LEU A 118 4.34 -1.80 -10.86
CA LEU A 118 3.85 -2.93 -11.65
C LEU A 118 3.03 -2.47 -12.88
N HIS A 119 2.33 -1.32 -12.81
CA HIS A 119 1.58 -0.79 -13.95
C HIS A 119 2.53 -0.40 -15.09
N THR A 120 3.61 0.30 -14.77
CA THR A 120 4.65 0.68 -15.73
C THR A 120 5.36 -0.56 -16.27
N LEU A 121 5.67 -1.53 -15.41
CA LEU A 121 6.30 -2.79 -15.81
C LEU A 121 5.42 -3.57 -16.80
N LEU A 122 4.12 -3.72 -16.52
CA LEU A 122 3.18 -4.45 -17.39
C LEU A 122 2.93 -3.79 -18.75
N LYS A 123 3.16 -2.47 -18.87
CA LYS A 123 3.11 -1.78 -20.16
C LYS A 123 4.31 -2.06 -21.04
N THR A 124 5.46 -2.34 -20.44
CA THR A 124 6.72 -2.48 -21.16
C THR A 124 7.12 -3.94 -21.39
N LYS A 125 6.67 -4.84 -20.54
CA LYS A 125 7.10 -6.25 -20.56
C LYS A 125 5.96 -7.19 -20.20
N ARG A 126 5.81 -8.29 -20.95
CA ARG A 126 5.02 -9.44 -20.48
C ARG A 126 5.81 -10.21 -19.44
N LEU A 127 5.15 -10.54 -18.35
CA LEU A 127 5.72 -11.41 -17.31
C LEU A 127 5.55 -12.86 -17.74
N ASP A 128 6.57 -13.67 -17.48
CA ASP A 128 6.43 -15.12 -17.54
C ASP A 128 5.76 -15.66 -16.26
N ASP A 129 5.49 -16.97 -16.25
CA ASP A 129 4.79 -17.61 -15.13
C ASP A 129 5.60 -17.53 -13.83
N GLN A 130 6.93 -17.61 -13.89
CA GLN A 130 7.80 -17.56 -12.71
C GLN A 130 7.77 -16.18 -12.04
N PHE A 131 7.89 -15.09 -12.82
CA PHE A 131 7.77 -13.74 -12.25
C PHE A 131 6.35 -13.45 -11.73
N THR A 132 5.33 -13.91 -12.45
CA THR A 132 3.93 -13.78 -12.02
C THR A 132 3.70 -14.49 -10.69
N GLN A 133 4.22 -15.68 -10.51
CA GLN A 133 4.15 -16.49 -9.29
C GLN A 133 4.89 -15.81 -8.14
N TYR A 134 6.11 -15.30 -8.37
CA TYR A 134 6.92 -14.65 -7.36
C TYR A 134 6.33 -13.33 -6.89
N PHE A 135 5.82 -12.51 -7.81
CA PHE A 135 5.15 -11.25 -7.42
C PHE A 135 3.84 -11.51 -6.67
N LEU A 136 3.05 -12.50 -7.09
CA LEU A 136 1.84 -12.87 -6.36
C LEU A 136 2.16 -13.36 -4.94
N TYR A 137 3.19 -14.20 -4.78
CA TYR A 137 3.65 -14.65 -3.46
C TYR A 137 3.97 -13.46 -2.55
N GLN A 138 4.80 -12.53 -3.01
CA GLN A 138 5.19 -11.35 -2.23
C GLN A 138 3.98 -10.45 -1.88
N MET A 139 3.01 -10.26 -2.79
CA MET A 139 1.78 -9.54 -2.50
C MET A 139 0.97 -10.25 -1.40
N MET A 140 0.82 -11.58 -1.45
CA MET A 140 0.08 -12.33 -0.44
C MET A 140 0.80 -12.35 0.91
N ARG A 141 2.13 -12.45 0.92
CA ARG A 141 2.95 -12.36 2.13
C ARG A 141 2.78 -11.00 2.83
N GLY A 142 2.84 -9.91 2.06
CA GLY A 142 2.59 -8.56 2.57
C GLY A 142 1.16 -8.37 3.07
N LEU A 143 0.15 -8.89 2.35
CA LEU A 143 -1.25 -8.79 2.76
C LEU A 143 -1.60 -9.64 3.97
N LYS A 144 -0.99 -10.82 4.15
CA LYS A 144 -1.14 -11.61 5.38
C LYS A 144 -0.75 -10.76 6.59
N TYR A 145 0.41 -10.09 6.53
CA TYR A 145 0.88 -9.19 7.58
C TYR A 145 -0.08 -8.00 7.82
N VAL A 146 -0.49 -7.29 6.76
CA VAL A 146 -1.39 -6.14 6.86
C VAL A 146 -2.75 -6.53 7.46
N HIS A 147 -3.32 -7.64 7.00
CA HIS A 147 -4.62 -8.12 7.47
C HIS A 147 -4.56 -8.63 8.92
N SER A 148 -3.45 -9.25 9.34
CA SER A 148 -3.25 -9.66 10.74
C SER A 148 -3.16 -8.47 11.68
N ALA A 149 -2.63 -7.31 11.21
CA ALA A 149 -2.66 -6.04 11.93
C ALA A 149 -4.07 -5.39 12.00
N GLY A 150 -5.09 -6.00 11.41
CA GLY A 150 -6.45 -5.43 11.35
C GLY A 150 -6.58 -4.26 10.38
N VAL A 151 -5.70 -4.16 9.39
CA VAL A 151 -5.68 -3.13 8.37
C VAL A 151 -6.21 -3.69 7.06
N VAL A 152 -7.04 -2.92 6.35
CA VAL A 152 -7.52 -3.20 5.00
C VAL A 152 -7.04 -2.09 4.08
N HIS A 153 -6.30 -2.41 3.03
CA HIS A 153 -5.66 -1.43 2.13
C HIS A 153 -6.66 -0.66 1.27
N ARG A 154 -7.57 -1.37 0.58
CA ARG A 154 -8.74 -0.86 -0.16
C ARG A 154 -8.46 -0.14 -1.49
N ASP A 155 -7.22 0.12 -1.83
CA ASP A 155 -6.83 0.74 -3.11
C ASP A 155 -5.68 0.00 -3.80
N LEU A 156 -5.65 -1.34 -3.69
CA LEU A 156 -4.67 -2.13 -4.41
C LEU A 156 -4.92 -2.06 -5.91
N LYS A 157 -3.88 -1.69 -6.63
CA LYS A 157 -3.81 -1.56 -8.10
C LYS A 157 -2.35 -1.67 -8.54
N PRO A 158 -2.05 -1.97 -9.80
CA PRO A 158 -0.67 -2.14 -10.24
C PRO A 158 0.26 -0.95 -9.96
N SER A 159 -0.25 0.30 -9.97
CA SER A 159 0.56 1.48 -9.64
C SER A 159 0.90 1.63 -8.15
N ASN A 160 0.22 0.89 -7.24
CA ASN A 160 0.51 0.85 -5.81
C ASN A 160 1.35 -0.38 -5.42
N ILE A 161 1.88 -1.09 -6.42
CA ILE A 161 2.79 -2.22 -6.27
C ILE A 161 4.13 -1.81 -6.85
N LEU A 162 5.10 -1.54 -5.99
CA LEU A 162 6.43 -1.10 -6.37
C LEU A 162 7.36 -2.30 -6.51
N VAL A 163 8.28 -2.23 -7.46
CA VAL A 163 9.24 -3.32 -7.75
C VAL A 163 10.64 -2.72 -7.90
N ASN A 164 11.65 -3.37 -7.33
CA ASN A 164 13.06 -3.00 -7.51
C ASN A 164 13.74 -3.86 -8.60
N GLU A 165 15.01 -3.61 -8.83
CA GLU A 165 15.81 -4.32 -9.84
C GLU A 165 16.04 -5.80 -9.51
N ASN A 166 15.93 -6.18 -8.24
CA ASN A 166 16.06 -7.56 -7.77
C ASN A 166 14.72 -8.32 -7.80
N CYS A 167 13.63 -7.70 -8.31
CA CYS A 167 12.27 -8.22 -8.27
C CYS A 167 11.66 -8.30 -6.85
N ASP A 168 12.22 -7.59 -5.87
CA ASP A 168 11.55 -7.41 -4.59
C ASP A 168 10.38 -6.47 -4.76
N LEU A 169 9.26 -6.81 -4.14
CA LEU A 169 8.00 -6.10 -4.28
C LEU A 169 7.58 -5.45 -2.96
N LYS A 170 7.07 -4.21 -3.04
CA LYS A 170 6.49 -3.50 -1.89
C LYS A 170 5.12 -2.92 -2.24
N ILE A 171 4.15 -3.16 -1.36
CA ILE A 171 2.83 -2.51 -1.39
C ILE A 171 2.99 -1.11 -0.78
N CYS A 172 2.48 -0.09 -1.46
CA CYS A 172 2.54 1.30 -1.02
C CYS A 172 1.17 2.00 -1.07
N ASP A 173 1.11 3.25 -0.59
CA ASP A 173 -0.08 4.13 -0.63
C ASP A 173 -1.24 3.64 0.25
N PHE A 174 -1.06 3.72 1.57
CA PHE A 174 -2.07 3.41 2.58
C PHE A 174 -3.05 4.57 2.86
N GLY A 175 -3.07 5.62 2.03
CA GLY A 175 -3.92 6.80 2.23
C GLY A 175 -5.42 6.50 2.31
N LEU A 176 -5.89 5.42 1.69
CA LEU A 176 -7.26 4.95 1.76
C LEU A 176 -7.49 3.77 2.71
N ALA A 177 -6.46 3.30 3.41
CA ALA A 177 -6.58 2.19 4.35
C ALA A 177 -7.53 2.51 5.51
N ARG A 178 -8.24 1.51 6.04
CA ARG A 178 -9.17 1.66 7.17
C ARG A 178 -9.29 0.39 8.00
N VAL A 179 -9.94 0.57 9.19
CA VAL A 179 -10.49 -0.54 9.95
C VAL A 179 -11.71 -1.16 9.23
N ARG A 180 -11.99 -2.39 9.59
CA ARG A 180 -13.01 -3.28 8.97
C ARG A 180 -14.45 -2.72 8.84
N GLU A 181 -14.82 -1.55 9.38
CA GLU A 181 -16.23 -1.15 9.56
C GLU A 181 -16.61 0.30 9.26
N SER A 182 -15.86 1.12 8.52
CA SER A 182 -16.20 2.54 8.40
C SER A 182 -17.00 2.94 7.15
N HIS A 183 -17.86 3.97 7.27
CA HIS A 183 -18.63 4.56 6.17
C HIS A 183 -17.74 5.23 5.12
N MET A 184 -18.06 5.03 3.85
CA MET A 184 -17.29 5.58 2.74
C MET A 184 -17.96 6.75 2.03
N THR A 185 -17.11 7.74 1.66
CA THR A 185 -17.38 8.69 0.58
C THR A 185 -16.85 8.10 -0.73
N GLY A 186 -17.68 8.13 -1.78
CA GLY A 186 -17.31 7.61 -3.10
C GLY A 186 -16.16 8.42 -3.70
N TYR A 187 -15.00 7.82 -3.91
CA TYR A 187 -13.85 8.45 -4.54
C TYR A 187 -13.42 7.71 -5.81
N VAL A 188 -12.88 8.47 -6.77
CA VAL A 188 -12.49 7.99 -8.12
C VAL A 188 -11.10 7.37 -8.07
N SER A 189 -10.98 6.23 -7.45
CA SER A 189 -9.85 5.32 -7.63
C SER A 189 -10.11 4.45 -8.86
N THR A 190 -9.06 3.92 -9.47
CA THR A 190 -9.15 3.07 -10.65
C THR A 190 -10.09 1.89 -10.38
N ARG A 191 -11.32 1.96 -10.87
CA ARG A 191 -12.43 1.06 -10.54
C ARG A 191 -12.24 -0.40 -10.97
N TYR A 192 -11.29 -0.66 -11.85
CA TYR A 192 -11.03 -2.00 -12.43
C TYR A 192 -10.70 -3.08 -11.41
N TYR A 193 -10.14 -2.68 -10.27
CA TYR A 193 -9.68 -3.58 -9.19
C TYR A 193 -10.65 -3.61 -8.00
N ARG A 194 -11.78 -2.91 -8.08
CA ARG A 194 -12.72 -2.76 -6.98
C ARG A 194 -13.62 -3.95 -6.84
N ALA A 195 -13.72 -4.50 -5.64
CA ALA A 195 -14.57 -5.64 -5.32
C ALA A 195 -16.07 -5.34 -5.49
N PRO A 196 -16.88 -6.32 -5.95
CA PRO A 196 -18.30 -6.11 -6.24
C PRO A 196 -19.12 -5.72 -5.00
N GLU A 197 -18.78 -6.21 -3.81
CA GLU A 197 -19.46 -5.84 -2.56
C GLU A 197 -19.29 -4.35 -2.23
N ILE A 198 -18.17 -3.74 -2.57
CA ILE A 198 -17.99 -2.28 -2.41
C ILE A 198 -18.95 -1.52 -3.32
N MET A 199 -19.24 -2.03 -4.52
CA MET A 199 -20.17 -1.41 -5.45
C MET A 199 -21.64 -1.61 -5.03
N LEU A 200 -21.96 -2.71 -4.34
CA LEU A 200 -23.30 -3.08 -3.98
C LEU A 200 -23.75 -2.57 -2.61
N THR A 201 -22.88 -2.67 -1.60
CA THR A 201 -23.31 -2.47 -0.20
C THR A 201 -22.78 -1.20 0.45
N TRP A 202 -21.67 -0.61 -0.03
CA TRP A 202 -21.02 0.63 0.43
C TRP A 202 -20.67 0.69 1.94
N LYS A 203 -21.22 -0.20 2.76
CA LYS A 203 -21.20 -0.05 4.22
C LYS A 203 -20.52 -1.18 4.99
N ARG A 204 -20.37 -2.35 4.40
CA ARG A 204 -19.78 -3.51 5.09
C ARG A 204 -18.88 -4.29 4.15
N TYR A 205 -17.59 -4.26 4.38
CA TYR A 205 -16.60 -5.07 3.70
C TYR A 205 -15.45 -5.37 4.68
N ASN A 206 -14.70 -6.39 4.38
CA ASN A 206 -13.57 -6.86 5.16
C ASN A 206 -12.31 -6.93 4.28
N GLU A 207 -11.26 -7.53 4.81
CA GLU A 207 -9.98 -7.74 4.12
C GLU A 207 -10.09 -8.49 2.78
N LYS A 208 -11.18 -9.20 2.55
CA LYS A 208 -11.41 -9.92 1.29
C LYS A 208 -11.53 -9.00 0.06
N VAL A 209 -11.75 -7.69 0.25
CA VAL A 209 -11.73 -6.72 -0.86
C VAL A 209 -10.32 -6.58 -1.45
N ASP A 210 -9.28 -6.68 -0.63
CA ASP A 210 -7.89 -6.63 -1.08
C ASP A 210 -7.53 -7.88 -1.88
N ILE A 211 -8.03 -9.05 -1.46
CA ILE A 211 -7.84 -10.32 -2.19
C ILE A 211 -8.47 -10.25 -3.58
N TRP A 212 -9.66 -9.65 -3.70
CA TRP A 212 -10.25 -9.39 -5.00
C TRP A 212 -9.36 -8.50 -5.87
N SER A 213 -8.87 -7.40 -5.31
CA SER A 213 -8.00 -6.47 -6.03
C SER A 213 -6.74 -7.16 -6.52
N VAL A 214 -6.07 -7.95 -5.67
CA VAL A 214 -4.90 -8.75 -6.09
C VAL A 214 -5.28 -9.81 -7.10
N GLY A 215 -6.45 -10.43 -7.00
CA GLY A 215 -6.97 -11.35 -8.04
C GLY A 215 -7.08 -10.67 -9.41
N CYS A 216 -7.55 -9.41 -9.44
CA CYS A 216 -7.59 -8.62 -10.68
C CYS A 216 -6.18 -8.30 -11.20
N ILE A 217 -5.24 -7.93 -10.31
CA ILE A 217 -3.83 -7.68 -10.66
C ILE A 217 -3.17 -8.96 -11.18
N PHE A 218 -3.41 -10.09 -10.53
CA PHE A 218 -2.89 -11.40 -10.94
C PHE A 218 -3.39 -11.79 -12.33
N ALA A 219 -4.68 -11.62 -12.59
CA ALA A 219 -5.22 -11.84 -13.94
C ALA A 219 -4.58 -10.92 -14.98
N GLU A 220 -4.31 -9.64 -14.62
CA GLU A 220 -3.65 -8.67 -15.50
C GLU A 220 -2.19 -9.03 -15.76
N MET A 221 -1.45 -9.56 -14.79
CA MET A 221 -0.10 -10.07 -14.99
C MET A 221 -0.07 -11.20 -16.03
N ILE A 222 -1.08 -12.10 -16.03
CA ILE A 222 -1.20 -13.18 -17.00
C ILE A 222 -1.66 -12.67 -18.37
N LEU A 223 -2.67 -11.79 -18.41
CA LEU A 223 -3.30 -11.31 -19.65
C LEU A 223 -2.52 -10.20 -20.35
N GLY A 224 -1.73 -9.41 -19.59
CA GLY A 224 -1.10 -8.16 -20.05
C GLY A 224 -2.08 -7.00 -20.26
N LYS A 225 -3.31 -7.10 -19.72
CA LYS A 225 -4.35 -6.06 -19.74
C LYS A 225 -5.32 -6.26 -18.58
N PRO A 226 -6.01 -5.18 -18.11
CA PRO A 226 -7.00 -5.29 -17.05
C PRO A 226 -8.09 -6.32 -17.37
N LEU A 227 -8.45 -7.13 -16.37
CA LEU A 227 -9.49 -8.15 -16.50
C LEU A 227 -10.89 -7.53 -16.62
N PHE A 228 -11.19 -6.49 -15.86
CA PHE A 228 -12.50 -5.83 -15.78
C PHE A 228 -12.42 -4.34 -16.10
N PRO A 229 -12.24 -3.92 -17.37
CA PRO A 229 -12.06 -2.51 -17.75
C PRO A 229 -13.41 -1.78 -17.94
N GLY A 230 -14.21 -1.64 -16.89
CA GLY A 230 -15.49 -0.94 -16.93
C GLY A 230 -15.33 0.58 -17.12
N LYS A 231 -16.20 1.19 -17.94
CA LYS A 231 -16.20 2.62 -18.27
C LYS A 231 -16.70 3.50 -17.12
N ASP A 232 -17.64 3.00 -16.36
CA ASP A 232 -18.20 3.63 -15.16
C ASP A 232 -18.53 2.57 -14.11
N HIS A 233 -19.16 2.94 -12.99
CA HIS A 233 -19.47 2.01 -11.89
C HIS A 233 -20.50 0.95 -12.28
N ILE A 234 -21.46 1.31 -13.15
CA ILE A 234 -22.50 0.42 -13.63
C ILE A 234 -21.90 -0.60 -14.60
N ASP A 235 -21.16 -0.09 -15.58
CA ASP A 235 -20.48 -0.92 -16.59
C ASP A 235 -19.46 -1.85 -15.92
N GLN A 236 -18.72 -1.37 -14.90
CA GLN A 236 -17.79 -2.20 -14.13
C GLN A 236 -18.50 -3.43 -13.53
N PHE A 237 -19.64 -3.24 -12.89
CA PHE A 237 -20.43 -4.33 -12.34
C PHE A 237 -20.96 -5.27 -13.43
N CYS A 238 -21.40 -4.71 -14.57
CA CYS A 238 -21.85 -5.49 -15.72
C CYS A 238 -20.73 -6.35 -16.30
N VAL A 239 -19.52 -5.81 -16.45
CA VAL A 239 -18.34 -6.55 -16.96
C VAL A 239 -17.97 -7.69 -16.01
N ILE A 240 -17.98 -7.47 -14.71
CA ILE A 240 -17.74 -8.52 -13.70
C ILE A 240 -18.78 -9.64 -13.84
N THR A 241 -20.06 -9.29 -13.86
CA THR A 241 -21.16 -10.29 -13.92
C THR A 241 -21.26 -10.99 -15.27
N GLN A 242 -20.72 -10.43 -16.35
CA GLN A 242 -20.61 -11.10 -17.64
C GLN A 242 -19.65 -12.29 -17.63
N LEU A 243 -18.63 -12.25 -16.79
CA LEU A 243 -17.63 -13.31 -16.65
C LEU A 243 -17.98 -14.24 -15.49
N LEU A 244 -18.20 -13.68 -14.30
CA LEU A 244 -18.33 -14.46 -13.06
C LEU A 244 -19.78 -14.85 -12.71
N GLY A 245 -20.74 -14.46 -13.55
CA GLY A 245 -22.15 -14.75 -13.32
C GLY A 245 -22.86 -13.72 -12.45
N SER A 246 -24.15 -13.92 -12.24
CA SER A 246 -24.96 -13.05 -11.39
C SER A 246 -24.58 -13.21 -9.91
N PRO A 247 -24.65 -12.13 -9.11
CA PRO A 247 -24.39 -12.22 -7.68
C PRO A 247 -25.41 -13.16 -7.02
N PRO A 248 -25.01 -13.91 -5.99
CA PRO A 248 -25.91 -14.81 -5.28
C PRO A 248 -26.93 -14.02 -4.45
N ASP A 249 -28.08 -14.66 -4.17
CA ASP A 249 -29.22 -14.01 -3.53
C ASP A 249 -28.92 -13.48 -2.11
N ASN A 250 -28.01 -14.14 -1.36
CA ASN A 250 -27.54 -13.67 -0.06
C ASN A 250 -26.79 -12.33 -0.16
N LEU A 251 -26.01 -12.12 -1.22
CA LEU A 251 -25.33 -10.85 -1.46
C LEU A 251 -26.32 -9.75 -1.87
N ILE A 252 -27.30 -10.09 -2.71
CA ILE A 252 -28.37 -9.18 -3.14
C ILE A 252 -29.21 -8.74 -1.94
N ALA A 253 -29.48 -9.62 -0.99
CA ALA A 253 -30.25 -9.30 0.23
C ALA A 253 -29.56 -8.26 1.13
N ASN A 254 -28.23 -8.11 1.05
CA ASN A 254 -27.46 -7.14 1.81
C ASN A 254 -27.44 -5.73 1.17
N VAL A 255 -28.01 -5.56 -0.03
CA VAL A 255 -28.08 -4.26 -0.72
C VAL A 255 -29.11 -3.37 -0.05
N THR A 256 -28.64 -2.28 0.57
CA THR A 256 -29.50 -1.35 1.32
C THR A 256 -30.11 -0.25 0.45
N SER A 257 -29.49 0.09 -0.67
CA SER A 257 -29.97 1.12 -1.62
C SER A 257 -31.04 0.54 -2.54
N SER A 258 -32.26 1.08 -2.50
CA SER A 258 -33.35 0.67 -3.39
C SER A 258 -33.00 0.81 -4.88
N ASN A 259 -32.24 1.89 -5.25
CA ASN A 259 -31.82 2.10 -6.63
C ASN A 259 -30.82 1.03 -7.07
N THR A 260 -29.84 0.71 -6.22
CA THR A 260 -28.87 -0.35 -6.49
C THR A 260 -29.56 -1.71 -6.57
N LEU A 261 -30.50 -1.99 -5.67
CA LEU A 261 -31.25 -3.24 -5.66
C LEU A 261 -32.05 -3.40 -6.95
N ASN A 262 -32.82 -2.35 -7.37
CA ASN A 262 -33.58 -2.36 -8.61
C ASN A 262 -32.70 -2.55 -9.82
N PHE A 263 -31.55 -1.88 -9.86
CA PHE A 263 -30.55 -2.08 -10.92
C PHE A 263 -30.07 -3.53 -10.99
N VAL A 264 -29.62 -4.11 -9.87
CA VAL A 264 -29.11 -5.50 -9.84
C VAL A 264 -30.18 -6.49 -10.28
N ARG A 265 -31.45 -6.29 -9.84
CA ARG A 265 -32.57 -7.13 -10.23
C ARG A 265 -32.99 -6.98 -11.69
N SER A 266 -32.73 -5.83 -12.31
CA SER A 266 -32.99 -5.60 -13.75
C SER A 266 -31.99 -6.28 -14.67
N LEU A 267 -30.83 -6.68 -14.14
CA LEU A 267 -29.80 -7.36 -14.93
C LEU A 267 -30.25 -8.78 -15.31
N PRO A 268 -29.93 -9.23 -16.54
CA PRO A 268 -30.22 -10.62 -16.93
C PRO A 268 -29.39 -11.57 -16.05
N LYS A 269 -30.06 -12.68 -15.60
CA LYS A 269 -29.33 -13.74 -14.91
C LYS A 269 -28.31 -14.38 -15.84
N ARG A 270 -27.07 -14.52 -15.37
CA ARG A 270 -25.95 -15.06 -16.11
C ARG A 270 -25.28 -16.18 -15.33
N ALA A 271 -24.89 -17.24 -16.02
CA ALA A 271 -24.04 -18.28 -15.46
C ALA A 271 -22.59 -17.81 -15.45
N GLN A 272 -21.80 -18.31 -14.50
CA GLN A 272 -20.36 -18.12 -14.47
C GLN A 272 -19.73 -18.80 -15.68
N LYS A 273 -18.77 -18.13 -16.32
CA LYS A 273 -17.92 -18.69 -17.35
C LYS A 273 -16.60 -19.21 -16.72
N PRO A 274 -16.09 -20.34 -17.18
CA PRO A 274 -14.79 -20.82 -16.69
C PRO A 274 -13.67 -19.82 -16.99
N LEU A 275 -12.84 -19.46 -16.01
CA LEU A 275 -11.70 -18.58 -16.23
C LEU A 275 -10.66 -19.22 -17.17
N SER A 276 -10.58 -20.56 -17.19
CA SER A 276 -9.75 -21.31 -18.15
C SER A 276 -10.07 -21.00 -19.61
N SER A 277 -11.32 -20.66 -19.94
CA SER A 277 -11.67 -20.24 -21.30
C SER A 277 -11.09 -18.88 -21.72
N LEU A 278 -10.83 -18.02 -20.76
CA LEU A 278 -10.20 -16.70 -20.97
C LEU A 278 -8.66 -16.79 -20.91
N LEU A 279 -8.14 -17.78 -20.19
CA LEU A 279 -6.73 -17.99 -19.89
C LEU A 279 -6.23 -19.37 -20.40
N PRO A 280 -6.39 -19.71 -21.69
CA PRO A 280 -6.17 -21.07 -22.19
C PRO A 280 -4.70 -21.50 -22.14
N THR A 281 -3.76 -20.55 -22.07
CA THR A 281 -2.32 -20.81 -22.02
C THR A 281 -1.73 -20.62 -20.62
N ALA A 282 -2.55 -20.23 -19.64
CA ALA A 282 -2.08 -20.03 -18.27
C ALA A 282 -1.86 -21.37 -17.55
N ASN A 283 -1.01 -21.34 -16.54
CA ASN A 283 -0.81 -22.46 -15.64
C ASN A 283 -2.13 -22.84 -14.96
N ALA A 284 -2.51 -24.11 -15.02
CA ALA A 284 -3.79 -24.59 -14.46
C ALA A 284 -3.90 -24.31 -12.94
N LYS A 285 -2.79 -24.41 -12.19
CA LYS A 285 -2.75 -24.09 -10.76
C LYS A 285 -2.98 -22.59 -10.52
N ALA A 286 -2.46 -21.71 -11.41
CA ALA A 286 -2.72 -20.28 -11.39
C ALA A 286 -4.21 -19.98 -11.59
N VAL A 287 -4.85 -20.62 -12.57
CA VAL A 287 -6.29 -20.46 -12.83
C VAL A 287 -7.11 -20.90 -11.62
N THR A 288 -6.76 -22.04 -11.00
CA THR A 288 -7.45 -22.56 -9.81
C THR A 288 -7.36 -21.58 -8.63
N LEU A 289 -6.19 -20.97 -8.39
CA LEU A 289 -6.04 -19.96 -7.34
C LEU A 289 -6.83 -18.68 -7.68
N LEU A 290 -6.76 -18.24 -8.93
CA LEU A 290 -7.49 -17.06 -9.40
C LEU A 290 -9.00 -17.22 -9.22
N GLU A 291 -9.56 -18.40 -9.48
CA GLU A 291 -10.98 -18.70 -9.24
C GLU A 291 -11.38 -18.60 -7.77
N LYS A 292 -10.47 -18.96 -6.83
CA LYS A 292 -10.69 -18.77 -5.38
C LYS A 292 -10.61 -17.30 -4.95
N MET A 293 -9.77 -16.50 -5.61
CA MET A 293 -9.62 -15.07 -5.31
C MET A 293 -10.76 -14.22 -5.89
N LEU A 294 -11.29 -14.58 -7.07
CA LEU A 294 -12.33 -13.82 -7.78
C LEU A 294 -13.75 -14.37 -7.52
N GLN A 295 -14.04 -14.76 -6.28
CA GLN A 295 -15.42 -15.09 -5.87
C GLN A 295 -16.22 -13.81 -5.66
N ILE A 296 -17.41 -13.70 -6.28
CA ILE A 296 -18.34 -12.57 -6.08
C ILE A 296 -18.76 -12.47 -4.61
N ASP A 297 -19.03 -13.62 -3.99
CA ASP A 297 -19.33 -13.72 -2.56
C ASP A 297 -18.01 -13.63 -1.75
N PRO A 298 -17.80 -12.56 -0.96
CA PRO A 298 -16.58 -12.39 -0.18
C PRO A 298 -16.35 -13.51 0.85
N GLU A 299 -17.44 -14.15 1.34
CA GLU A 299 -17.31 -15.25 2.31
C GLU A 299 -16.75 -16.53 1.68
N LYS A 300 -16.85 -16.67 0.34
CA LYS A 300 -16.28 -17.79 -0.42
C LYS A 300 -14.88 -17.49 -0.97
N ARG A 301 -14.45 -16.24 -0.86
CA ARG A 301 -13.14 -15.79 -1.35
C ARG A 301 -12.07 -16.22 -0.36
N CYS A 302 -10.95 -16.77 -0.85
CA CYS A 302 -9.83 -17.15 0.01
C CYS A 302 -9.25 -15.94 0.76
N SER A 303 -8.53 -16.19 1.86
CA SER A 303 -7.72 -15.20 2.56
C SER A 303 -6.32 -15.08 1.94
N ALA A 304 -5.50 -14.14 2.44
CA ALA A 304 -4.10 -14.06 2.06
C ALA A 304 -3.34 -15.32 2.51
N GLU A 305 -3.57 -15.78 3.73
CA GLU A 305 -2.99 -17.00 4.29
C GLU A 305 -3.40 -18.25 3.47
N GLU A 306 -4.71 -18.43 3.19
CA GLU A 306 -5.19 -19.53 2.36
C GLU A 306 -4.62 -19.47 0.92
N SER A 307 -4.33 -18.27 0.41
CA SER A 307 -3.70 -18.10 -0.91
C SER A 307 -2.25 -18.56 -0.91
N LEU A 308 -1.48 -18.30 0.16
CA LEU A 308 -0.09 -18.72 0.32
C LEU A 308 0.05 -20.25 0.31
N THR A 309 -0.90 -20.98 0.88
CA THR A 309 -0.90 -22.47 0.88
C THR A 309 -1.34 -23.08 -0.44
N ALA A 310 -1.72 -22.27 -1.45
CA ALA A 310 -2.16 -22.78 -2.74
C ALA A 310 -1.02 -23.46 -3.51
N GLU A 311 -1.33 -24.54 -4.24
CA GLU A 311 -0.35 -25.31 -5.01
C GLU A 311 0.45 -24.46 -6.02
N TYR A 312 -0.13 -23.36 -6.50
CA TYR A 312 0.56 -22.42 -7.39
C TYR A 312 1.69 -21.68 -6.68
N LEU A 313 1.57 -21.35 -5.41
CA LEU A 313 2.60 -20.65 -4.63
C LEU A 313 3.54 -21.58 -3.85
N ALA A 314 3.35 -22.90 -3.92
CA ALA A 314 4.15 -23.89 -3.20
C ALA A 314 5.68 -23.75 -3.37
N PRO A 315 6.23 -23.31 -4.53
CA PRO A 315 7.67 -23.12 -4.66
C PRO A 315 8.28 -22.02 -3.78
N TYR A 316 7.46 -21.05 -3.31
CA TYR A 316 7.90 -19.91 -2.51
C TYR A 316 7.33 -19.93 -1.08
N HIS A 317 6.27 -20.71 -0.83
CA HIS A 317 5.59 -20.77 0.46
C HIS A 317 6.51 -21.33 1.56
N ASP A 318 6.80 -20.46 2.54
CA ASP A 318 7.52 -20.83 3.75
C ASP A 318 6.82 -20.19 4.97
N PRO A 319 6.05 -20.96 5.74
CA PRO A 319 5.34 -20.44 6.91
C PRO A 319 6.24 -19.77 7.95
N THR A 320 7.55 -20.09 7.97
CA THR A 320 8.50 -19.49 8.93
C THR A 320 8.98 -18.10 8.48
N ASP A 321 8.81 -17.75 7.20
CA ASP A 321 9.15 -16.44 6.62
C ASP A 321 7.90 -15.65 6.19
N GLU A 322 6.74 -15.99 6.68
CA GLU A 322 5.46 -15.33 6.44
C GLU A 322 4.87 -14.76 7.73
N PRO A 323 5.47 -13.70 8.31
CA PRO A 323 5.09 -13.21 9.63
C PRO A 323 3.70 -12.59 9.65
N GLU A 324 3.09 -12.62 10.82
CA GLU A 324 1.94 -11.81 11.20
C GLU A 324 2.39 -10.61 12.04
N ALA A 325 1.56 -9.60 12.17
CA ALA A 325 1.82 -8.47 13.04
C ALA A 325 1.70 -8.91 14.51
N ASP A 326 2.65 -8.47 15.34
CA ASP A 326 2.65 -8.78 16.78
C ASP A 326 1.42 -8.20 17.50
N GLU A 327 0.96 -7.03 17.05
CA GLU A 327 -0.19 -6.31 17.59
C GLU A 327 -1.08 -5.76 16.48
N LYS A 328 -2.36 -5.57 16.79
CA LYS A 328 -3.28 -4.89 15.89
C LYS A 328 -3.03 -3.39 15.90
N PHE A 329 -3.17 -2.76 14.74
CA PHE A 329 -3.06 -1.31 14.59
C PHE A 329 -4.13 -0.60 15.43
N ASP A 330 -3.72 0.43 16.20
CA ASP A 330 -4.64 1.25 17.00
C ASP A 330 -5.35 2.31 16.13
N TRP A 331 -6.64 2.07 15.91
CA TRP A 331 -7.50 2.96 15.12
C TRP A 331 -8.14 4.10 15.93
N ALA A 332 -8.07 4.10 17.25
CA ALA A 332 -8.85 5.01 18.09
C ALA A 332 -8.61 6.48 17.75
N LEU A 333 -7.33 6.91 17.70
CA LEU A 333 -6.99 8.28 17.32
C LEU A 333 -7.24 8.54 15.83
N VAL A 334 -6.87 7.60 14.97
CA VAL A 334 -6.94 7.75 13.50
C VAL A 334 -8.39 7.88 13.01
N GLU A 335 -9.37 7.30 13.72
CA GLU A 335 -10.80 7.42 13.39
C GLU A 335 -11.51 8.60 14.08
N ALA A 336 -10.84 9.31 14.99
CA ALA A 336 -11.42 10.46 15.67
C ALA A 336 -11.86 11.57 14.68
N ASP A 337 -12.93 12.28 15.03
CA ASP A 337 -13.38 13.46 14.28
C ASP A 337 -12.90 14.71 15.02
N LEU A 338 -11.77 15.26 14.56
CA LEU A 338 -11.08 16.38 15.21
C LEU A 338 -10.97 17.59 14.27
N PRO A 339 -10.93 18.80 14.82
CA PRO A 339 -10.64 20.02 14.07
C PRO A 339 -9.26 19.97 13.38
N THR A 340 -9.10 20.74 12.31
CA THR A 340 -7.87 20.76 11.50
C THR A 340 -6.62 21.17 12.29
N ASP A 341 -6.75 22.15 13.18
CA ASP A 341 -5.67 22.65 14.05
C ASP A 341 -5.20 21.58 15.05
N VAL A 342 -6.13 20.78 15.56
CA VAL A 342 -5.82 19.63 16.43
C VAL A 342 -5.06 18.56 15.63
N TRP A 343 -5.51 18.24 14.41
CA TRP A 343 -4.78 17.32 13.53
C TRP A 343 -3.38 17.82 13.20
N LYS A 344 -3.21 19.13 12.98
CA LYS A 344 -1.90 19.73 12.74
C LYS A 344 -0.98 19.53 13.95
N THR A 345 -1.47 19.79 15.16
CA THR A 345 -0.71 19.59 16.40
C THR A 345 -0.31 18.13 16.60
N ILE A 346 -1.24 17.19 16.38
CA ILE A 346 -0.99 15.75 16.48
C ILE A 346 0.08 15.32 15.46
N MET A 347 -0.03 15.78 14.21
CA MET A 347 0.93 15.46 13.16
C MET A 347 2.32 15.97 13.50
N TYR A 348 2.45 17.18 14.02
CA TYR A 348 3.75 17.72 14.45
C TYR A 348 4.34 16.95 15.60
N SER A 349 3.52 16.53 16.57
CA SER A 349 3.95 15.68 17.68
C SER A 349 4.43 14.31 17.17
N GLU A 350 3.76 13.74 16.17
CA GLU A 350 4.15 12.46 15.57
C GLU A 350 5.50 12.54 14.83
N VAL A 351 5.75 13.66 14.12
CA VAL A 351 7.03 13.91 13.45
C VAL A 351 8.16 14.07 14.46
N LEU A 352 7.92 14.79 15.55
CA LEU A 352 8.91 14.95 16.63
C LEU A 352 9.21 13.60 17.30
N ALA A 353 8.16 12.84 17.66
CA ALA A 353 8.31 11.53 18.27
C ALA A 353 9.02 10.51 17.37
N TYR A 354 8.88 10.64 16.05
CA TYR A 354 9.63 9.81 15.11
C TYR A 354 11.14 10.00 15.27
N HIS A 355 11.62 11.24 15.38
CA HIS A 355 13.04 11.55 15.53
C HIS A 355 13.58 11.25 16.94
N ASP A 356 12.78 11.41 17.98
CA ASP A 356 13.17 11.08 19.36
C ASP A 356 13.32 9.55 19.55
N GLY A 357 12.44 8.75 18.93
CA GLY A 357 12.51 7.28 18.93
C GLY A 357 13.66 6.72 18.08
N ALA A 358 14.06 7.37 17.00
CA ALA A 358 15.17 6.95 16.15
C ALA A 358 16.55 7.09 16.85
N GLY A 359 16.64 7.89 17.92
CA GLY A 359 17.87 8.07 18.71
C GLY A 359 18.18 6.92 19.68
N VAL A 360 17.31 5.92 19.84
CA VAL A 360 17.43 4.86 20.85
C VAL A 360 17.70 3.46 20.24
N SER A 361 17.76 3.30 18.93
CA SER A 361 18.15 2.01 18.35
C SER A 361 19.66 1.81 18.43
N ALA A 362 20.11 1.05 19.44
CA ALA A 362 21.45 0.51 19.52
C ALA A 362 21.76 -0.32 18.24
N PRO A 363 23.02 -0.31 17.74
CA PRO A 363 23.37 -1.07 16.56
C PRO A 363 23.16 -2.57 16.83
N SER A 364 22.33 -3.22 16.02
CA SER A 364 22.18 -4.67 16.03
C SER A 364 23.56 -5.28 15.70
N ARG A 365 24.08 -6.10 16.63
CA ARG A 365 25.28 -6.90 16.40
C ARG A 365 25.04 -7.78 15.17
N ALA A 366 25.84 -7.55 14.13
CA ALA A 366 25.98 -8.49 13.04
C ALA A 366 26.40 -9.88 13.60
N PRO A 367 25.85 -10.98 13.10
CA PRO A 367 26.33 -12.30 13.50
C PRO A 367 27.77 -12.48 13.00
N THR A 368 28.69 -12.70 13.94
CA THR A 368 30.07 -13.06 13.65
C THR A 368 30.08 -14.47 13.07
N ILE A 369 30.34 -14.58 11.78
CA ILE A 369 30.65 -15.88 11.16
C ILE A 369 32.00 -16.33 11.74
N LYS A 370 31.97 -17.40 12.53
CA LYS A 370 33.19 -18.10 12.93
C LYS A 370 33.73 -18.81 11.70
N SER A 371 34.90 -18.38 11.25
CA SER A 371 35.79 -19.14 10.35
C SER A 371 36.47 -20.21 11.18
N ASP A 372 35.96 -21.44 11.17
CA ASP A 372 36.75 -22.61 11.51
C ASP A 372 36.23 -23.79 10.66
N ASP A 373 37.23 -24.52 10.12
CA ASP A 373 37.12 -25.77 9.36
C ASP A 373 36.97 -25.67 7.84
N MET A 374 38.05 -25.21 7.17
CA MET A 374 38.51 -25.81 5.94
C MET A 374 39.89 -26.42 6.19
N ASP A 375 39.87 -27.68 6.52
CA ASP A 375 41.09 -28.52 6.40
C ASP A 375 41.04 -29.31 5.11
N LEU A 376 42.08 -29.14 4.32
CA LEU A 376 42.32 -29.84 3.07
C LEU A 376 43.10 -31.14 3.40
N SER A 377 42.51 -32.26 3.06
CA SER A 377 43.28 -33.44 2.65
C SER A 377 42.44 -34.36 1.73
#